data_bd5d401164ba0206b93e0786c19026f6
#
_entry.id   bd5d401164ba0206b93e0786c19026f6
#
_cell.length_a   1.000
_cell.length_b   1.000
_cell.length_c   1.000
_cell.angle_alpha   90.00
_cell.angle_beta   90.00
_cell.angle_gamma   90.00
#
_symmetry.space_group_name_H-M   'P 1'
#
loop_
_entity.id
_entity.type
_entity.pdbx_description
1 polymer ?
#
loop_
_entity_poly.entity_id
_entity_poly.type
_entity_poly.pdbx_seq_one_letter_code
_entity_poly.pdbx_strand_id
1 'polypeptide(L)'
;ITYNLEAEIANYLGKVSTSKLSEKSSLRLRSMLSITSDLERMGDIYMQISKTVDKKTDAKLWFDQNQRDNLNMLFDKVLEAYELMIKNLNGNYSEINLDKSISLEVSINELRNDIRKKHFKSMEKGDYNAQSGLIYSNIFSSIERVGDHIINVSEAASGQYLN
;
A
#
# COMPACT_ATOMS: atom_id res chain seq x y z
N ILE A 1 9.28 -14.24 -2.19
CA ILE A 1 10.38 -13.76 -1.29
C ILE A 1 9.76 -13.15 -0.04
N THR A 2 8.82 -12.21 -0.12
CA THR A 2 8.17 -11.51 1.01
C THR A 2 7.51 -12.48 1.99
N TYR A 3 6.72 -13.44 1.50
CA TYR A 3 6.07 -14.48 2.29
C TYR A 3 7.06 -15.30 3.16
N ASN A 4 8.20 -15.71 2.60
CA ASN A 4 9.19 -16.48 3.36
C ASN A 4 9.85 -15.64 4.45
N LEU A 5 10.13 -14.36 4.16
CA LEU A 5 10.68 -13.41 5.14
C LEU A 5 9.70 -13.13 6.27
N GLU A 6 8.41 -12.93 5.96
CA GLU A 6 7.37 -12.76 6.98
C GLU A 6 7.32 -13.97 7.92
N ALA A 7 7.27 -15.20 7.37
CA ALA A 7 7.19 -16.41 8.15
C ALA A 7 8.44 -16.61 9.05
N GLU A 8 9.64 -16.32 8.55
CA GLU A 8 10.88 -16.41 9.32
C GLU A 8 10.94 -15.38 10.44
N ILE A 9 10.56 -14.13 10.17
CA ILE A 9 10.49 -13.06 11.17
C ILE A 9 9.44 -13.39 12.24
N ALA A 10 8.24 -13.82 11.83
CA ALA A 10 7.19 -14.21 12.76
C ALA A 10 7.61 -15.37 13.67
N ASN A 11 8.28 -16.40 13.13
CA ASN A 11 8.83 -17.50 13.90
C ASN A 11 9.91 -17.05 14.88
N TYR A 12 10.81 -16.16 14.47
CA TYR A 12 11.82 -15.60 15.35
C TYR A 12 11.20 -14.80 16.50
N LEU A 13 10.30 -13.87 16.18
CA LEU A 13 9.59 -13.06 17.17
C LEU A 13 8.73 -13.92 18.10
N GLY A 14 8.12 -14.99 17.59
CA GLY A 14 7.39 -15.97 18.39
C GLY A 14 8.28 -16.65 19.43
N LYS A 15 9.51 -17.02 19.09
CA LYS A 15 10.48 -17.57 20.05
C LYS A 15 10.88 -16.55 21.13
N VAL A 16 11.07 -15.28 20.74
CA VAL A 16 11.39 -14.19 21.68
C VAL A 16 10.23 -13.97 22.66
N SER A 17 8.98 -14.13 22.21
CA SER A 17 7.77 -13.91 23.02
C SER A 17 7.58 -14.95 24.15
N THR A 18 8.26 -16.09 24.11
CA THR A 18 8.16 -17.14 25.16
C THR A 18 8.85 -16.75 26.45
N SER A 19 9.69 -15.72 26.47
CA SER A 19 10.31 -15.16 27.67
C SER A 19 9.39 -14.14 28.37
N LYS A 20 9.59 -13.90 29.68
CA LYS A 20 8.89 -12.81 30.37
C LYS A 20 9.31 -11.46 29.77
N LEU A 21 8.50 -10.92 28.90
CA LEU A 21 8.70 -9.62 28.30
C LEU A 21 8.13 -8.51 29.20
N SER A 22 8.79 -7.35 29.23
CA SER A 22 8.17 -6.14 29.75
C SER A 22 7.00 -5.72 28.84
N GLU A 23 6.07 -4.94 29.36
CA GLU A 23 4.96 -4.39 28.59
C GLU A 23 5.49 -3.64 27.33
N LYS A 24 6.48 -2.77 27.51
CA LYS A 24 7.14 -2.06 26.41
C LYS A 24 7.72 -2.99 25.35
N SER A 25 8.33 -4.11 25.76
CA SER A 25 8.89 -5.10 24.82
C SER A 25 7.79 -5.86 24.09
N SER A 26 6.68 -6.16 24.76
CA SER A 26 5.51 -6.80 24.14
C SER A 26 4.86 -5.91 23.10
N LEU A 27 4.72 -4.61 23.39
CA LEU A 27 4.21 -3.62 22.43
C LEU A 27 5.11 -3.55 21.19
N ARG A 28 6.42 -3.45 21.40
CA ARG A 28 7.40 -3.40 20.31
C ARG A 28 7.36 -4.65 19.42
N LEU A 29 7.20 -5.82 20.01
CA LEU A 29 7.06 -7.08 19.29
C LEU A 29 5.81 -7.09 18.40
N ARG A 30 4.67 -6.61 18.92
CA ARG A 30 3.43 -6.47 18.14
C ARG A 30 3.61 -5.51 16.98
N SER A 31 4.25 -4.35 17.19
CA SER A 31 4.56 -3.40 16.11
C SER A 31 5.41 -4.05 15.02
N MET A 32 6.45 -4.82 15.39
CA MET A 32 7.29 -5.52 14.41
C MET A 32 6.51 -6.54 13.59
N LEU A 33 5.61 -7.31 14.21
CA LEU A 33 4.75 -8.28 13.52
C LEU A 33 3.79 -7.57 12.55
N SER A 34 3.16 -6.48 12.99
CA SER A 34 2.26 -5.69 12.15
C SER A 34 3.00 -5.12 10.93
N ILE A 35 4.15 -4.47 11.16
CA ILE A 35 4.98 -3.93 10.07
C ILE A 35 5.35 -5.03 9.07
N THR A 36 5.80 -6.19 9.55
CA THR A 36 6.21 -7.30 8.68
C THR A 36 5.05 -7.80 7.83
N SER A 37 3.85 -7.94 8.42
CA SER A 37 2.65 -8.35 7.70
C SER A 37 2.18 -7.31 6.67
N ASP A 38 2.22 -6.01 6.99
CA ASP A 38 1.86 -4.97 6.03
C ASP A 38 2.86 -4.88 4.87
N LEU A 39 4.16 -5.07 5.11
CA LEU A 39 5.18 -5.14 4.06
C LEU A 39 4.97 -6.33 3.12
N GLU A 40 4.60 -7.50 3.66
CA GLU A 40 4.25 -8.68 2.88
C GLU A 40 3.03 -8.41 1.99
N ARG A 41 1.96 -7.84 2.56
CA ARG A 41 0.73 -7.48 1.82
C ARG A 41 0.99 -6.49 0.69
N MET A 42 1.87 -5.50 0.89
CA MET A 42 2.30 -4.62 -0.20
C MET A 42 2.98 -5.40 -1.31
N GLY A 43 3.87 -6.34 -0.99
CA GLY A 43 4.51 -7.23 -1.96
C GLY A 43 3.51 -8.04 -2.77
N ASP A 44 2.49 -8.59 -2.12
CA ASP A 44 1.41 -9.35 -2.76
C ASP A 44 0.58 -8.47 -3.70
N ILE A 45 0.25 -7.24 -3.28
CA ILE A 45 -0.49 -6.31 -4.12
C ILE A 45 0.33 -5.93 -5.37
N TYR A 46 1.64 -5.66 -5.23
CA TYR A 46 2.50 -5.40 -6.39
C TYR A 46 2.56 -6.59 -7.35
N MET A 47 2.62 -7.81 -6.84
CA MET A 47 2.52 -9.01 -7.66
C MET A 47 1.18 -9.09 -8.40
N GLN A 48 0.07 -8.73 -7.74
CA GLN A 48 -1.26 -8.70 -8.37
C GLN A 48 -1.35 -7.63 -9.47
N ILE A 49 -0.78 -6.44 -9.24
CA ILE A 49 -0.70 -5.37 -10.24
C ILE A 49 0.10 -5.87 -11.46
N SER A 50 1.27 -6.48 -11.24
CA SER A 50 2.10 -7.04 -12.32
C SER A 50 1.30 -8.03 -13.17
N LYS A 51 0.66 -9.02 -12.54
CA LYS A 51 -0.20 -10.00 -13.24
C LYS A 51 -1.36 -9.35 -13.99
N THR A 52 -1.89 -8.24 -13.47
CA THR A 52 -2.98 -7.50 -14.12
C THR A 52 -2.48 -6.75 -15.35
N VAL A 53 -1.25 -6.21 -15.29
CA VAL A 53 -0.58 -5.60 -16.45
C VAL A 53 -0.25 -6.64 -17.51
N ASP A 54 0.21 -7.84 -17.13
CA ASP A 54 0.43 -8.95 -18.06
C ASP A 54 -0.86 -9.32 -18.79
N LYS A 55 -1.96 -9.50 -18.07
CA LYS A 55 -3.29 -9.76 -18.68
C LYS A 55 -3.73 -8.68 -19.66
N LYS A 56 -3.43 -7.40 -19.35
CA LYS A 56 -3.70 -6.28 -20.26
C LYS A 56 -2.91 -6.43 -21.57
N THR A 57 -1.63 -6.79 -21.44
CA THR A 57 -0.71 -6.94 -22.57
C THR A 57 -1.12 -8.13 -23.44
N ASP A 58 -1.41 -9.28 -22.86
CA ASP A 58 -1.85 -10.50 -23.54
C ASP A 58 -3.16 -10.29 -24.29
N ALA A 59 -4.08 -9.54 -23.69
CA ALA A 59 -5.35 -9.16 -24.31
C ALA A 59 -5.23 -8.04 -25.35
N LYS A 60 -4.01 -7.50 -25.57
CA LYS A 60 -3.74 -6.37 -26.49
C LYS A 60 -4.60 -5.14 -26.20
N LEU A 61 -4.87 -4.88 -24.91
CA LEU A 61 -5.64 -3.74 -24.46
C LEU A 61 -4.73 -2.52 -24.23
N TRP A 62 -5.23 -1.34 -24.59
CA TRP A 62 -4.51 -0.08 -24.43
C TRP A 62 -5.30 0.84 -23.50
N PHE A 63 -4.56 1.52 -22.64
CA PHE A 63 -5.11 2.65 -21.88
C PHE A 63 -4.94 3.93 -22.70
N ASP A 64 -5.96 4.76 -22.69
CA ASP A 64 -5.87 6.10 -23.26
C ASP A 64 -4.89 6.98 -22.46
N GLN A 65 -4.62 8.20 -22.97
CA GLN A 65 -3.67 9.09 -22.32
C GLN A 65 -4.13 9.48 -20.91
N ASN A 66 -5.42 9.78 -20.72
CA ASN A 66 -5.97 10.17 -19.42
C ASN A 66 -5.86 9.03 -18.39
N GLN A 67 -6.10 7.80 -18.81
CA GLN A 67 -5.94 6.63 -17.93
C GLN A 67 -4.48 6.48 -17.49
N ARG A 68 -3.52 6.63 -18.41
CA ARG A 68 -2.10 6.54 -18.08
C ARG A 68 -1.65 7.66 -17.15
N ASP A 69 -2.08 8.90 -17.41
CA ASP A 69 -1.71 10.05 -16.58
C ASP A 69 -2.29 9.94 -15.17
N ASN A 70 -3.52 9.47 -15.05
CA ASN A 70 -4.14 9.23 -13.75
C ASN A 70 -3.41 8.14 -12.95
N LEU A 71 -3.00 7.04 -13.60
CA LEU A 71 -2.22 5.99 -12.92
C LEU A 71 -0.85 6.51 -12.50
N ASN A 72 -0.16 7.27 -13.35
CA ASN A 72 1.13 7.86 -13.00
C ASN A 72 1.00 8.81 -11.81
N MET A 73 0.02 9.71 -11.79
CA MET A 73 -0.22 10.60 -10.65
C MET A 73 -0.47 9.82 -9.35
N LEU A 74 -1.21 8.70 -9.44
CA LEU A 74 -1.49 7.87 -8.26
C LEU A 74 -0.23 7.13 -7.78
N PHE A 75 0.57 6.60 -8.72
CA PHE A 75 1.86 5.99 -8.39
C PHE A 75 2.83 6.98 -7.76
N ASP A 76 2.92 8.20 -8.29
CA ASP A 76 3.79 9.25 -7.74
C ASP A 76 3.41 9.60 -6.29
N LYS A 77 2.10 9.67 -6.00
CA LYS A 77 1.60 9.90 -4.63
C LYS A 77 1.94 8.77 -3.68
N VAL A 78 1.76 7.53 -4.12
CA VAL A 78 2.12 6.35 -3.32
C VAL A 78 3.64 6.26 -3.13
N LEU A 79 4.43 6.63 -4.13
CA LEU A 79 5.89 6.70 -4.02
C LEU A 79 6.33 7.72 -2.96
N GLU A 80 5.71 8.91 -2.94
CA GLU A 80 5.98 9.94 -1.91
C GLU A 80 5.68 9.39 -0.51
N ALA A 81 4.57 8.69 -0.34
CA ALA A 81 4.20 8.06 0.93
C ALA A 81 5.18 6.95 1.32
N TYR A 82 5.62 6.14 0.36
CA TYR A 82 6.60 5.07 0.56
C TYR A 82 7.96 5.62 0.99
N GLU A 83 8.45 6.69 0.37
CA GLU A 83 9.71 7.35 0.74
C GLU A 83 9.65 7.91 2.17
N LEU A 84 8.50 8.50 2.56
CA LEU A 84 8.29 8.95 3.93
C LEU A 84 8.28 7.78 4.92
N MET A 85 7.63 6.67 4.59
CA MET A 85 7.62 5.45 5.41
C MET A 85 9.05 4.92 5.61
N ILE A 86 9.85 4.83 4.56
CA ILE A 86 11.25 4.39 4.64
C ILE A 86 12.05 5.34 5.54
N LYS A 87 11.85 6.65 5.41
CA LYS A 87 12.49 7.65 6.28
C LYS A 87 12.11 7.44 7.75
N ASN A 88 10.83 7.19 8.03
CA ASN A 88 10.33 6.93 9.38
C ASN A 88 10.93 5.65 9.97
N LEU A 89 11.02 4.57 9.19
CA LEU A 89 11.59 3.30 9.65
C LEU A 89 13.10 3.38 9.92
N ASN A 90 13.84 4.23 9.20
CA ASN A 90 15.27 4.44 9.39
C ASN A 90 15.61 5.50 10.44
N GLY A 91 14.61 6.24 10.90
CA GLY A 91 14.78 7.34 11.87
C GLY A 91 14.59 6.91 13.31
N ASN A 92 14.45 7.91 14.17
CA ASN A 92 14.10 7.70 15.56
C ASN A 92 12.57 7.56 15.69
N TYR A 93 12.10 6.41 16.12
CA TYR A 93 10.67 6.10 16.25
C TYR A 93 9.91 7.05 17.18
N SER A 94 10.58 7.66 18.16
CA SER A 94 9.97 8.66 19.05
C SER A 94 9.73 10.03 18.38
N GLU A 95 10.27 10.25 17.19
CA GLU A 95 10.17 11.50 16.42
C GLU A 95 9.27 11.36 15.19
N ILE A 96 8.64 10.20 14.99
CA ILE A 96 7.73 9.98 13.87
C ILE A 96 6.51 10.91 14.02
N ASN A 97 6.37 11.81 13.05
CA ASN A 97 5.17 12.63 12.92
C ASN A 97 4.21 11.99 11.90
N LEU A 98 3.08 11.50 12.38
CA LEU A 98 2.07 10.85 11.54
C LEU A 98 1.24 11.83 10.71
N ASP A 99 1.18 13.11 11.05
CA ASP A 99 0.32 14.08 10.35
C ASP A 99 0.60 14.12 8.85
N LYS A 100 1.91 14.04 8.47
CA LYS A 100 2.29 14.00 7.06
C LYS A 100 1.91 12.68 6.40
N SER A 101 2.04 11.56 7.09
CA SER A 101 1.65 10.24 6.58
C SER A 101 0.13 10.18 6.35
N ILE A 102 -0.66 10.65 7.31
CA ILE A 102 -2.12 10.75 7.21
C ILE A 102 -2.54 11.70 6.07
N SER A 103 -1.88 12.85 5.95
CA SER A 103 -2.16 13.79 4.85
C SER A 103 -1.91 13.18 3.47
N LEU A 104 -0.86 12.38 3.32
CA LEU A 104 -0.56 11.67 2.07
C LEU A 104 -1.61 10.58 1.79
N GLU A 105 -2.01 9.80 2.79
CA GLU A 105 -3.09 8.81 2.65
C GLU A 105 -4.38 9.47 2.20
N VAL A 106 -4.81 10.56 2.86
CA VAL A 106 -6.00 11.33 2.46
C VAL A 106 -5.89 11.76 0.99
N SER A 107 -4.73 12.29 0.57
CA SER A 107 -4.52 12.73 -0.80
C SER A 107 -4.56 11.59 -1.83
N ILE A 108 -4.07 10.40 -1.47
CA ILE A 108 -4.16 9.18 -2.29
C ILE A 108 -5.62 8.76 -2.45
N ASN A 109 -6.37 8.73 -1.35
CA ASN A 109 -7.79 8.38 -1.32
C ASN A 109 -8.65 9.36 -2.14
N GLU A 110 -8.41 10.66 -2.02
CA GLU A 110 -9.10 11.68 -2.81
C GLU A 110 -8.81 11.52 -4.30
N LEU A 111 -7.55 11.35 -4.67
CA LEU A 111 -7.15 11.14 -6.07
C LEU A 111 -7.77 9.87 -6.64
N ARG A 112 -7.72 8.76 -5.91
CA ARG A 112 -8.39 7.51 -6.32
C ARG A 112 -9.90 7.70 -6.51
N ASN A 113 -10.55 8.42 -5.61
CA ASN A 113 -11.98 8.70 -5.72
C ASN A 113 -12.32 9.54 -6.96
N ASP A 114 -11.49 10.53 -7.29
CA ASP A 114 -11.66 11.34 -8.50
C ASP A 114 -11.42 10.51 -9.77
N ILE A 115 -10.40 9.67 -9.80
CA ILE A 115 -10.14 8.73 -10.88
C ILE A 115 -11.35 7.81 -11.07
N ARG A 116 -11.89 7.26 -9.98
CA ARG A 116 -13.06 6.39 -9.99
C ARG A 116 -14.30 7.09 -10.55
N LYS A 117 -14.57 8.34 -10.15
CA LYS A 117 -15.71 9.11 -10.70
C LYS A 117 -15.57 9.36 -12.20
N LYS A 118 -14.36 9.72 -12.66
CA LYS A 118 -14.06 9.91 -14.09
C LYS A 118 -14.22 8.60 -14.86
N HIS A 119 -13.69 7.52 -14.30
CA HIS A 119 -13.79 6.18 -14.87
C HIS A 119 -15.25 5.75 -15.14
N PHE A 120 -16.13 5.88 -14.13
CA PHE A 120 -17.55 5.52 -14.31
C PHE A 120 -18.22 6.35 -15.40
N LYS A 121 -17.97 7.68 -15.43
CA LYS A 121 -18.51 8.55 -16.48
C LYS A 121 -18.03 8.14 -17.87
N SER A 122 -16.77 7.76 -18.04
CA SER A 122 -16.22 7.30 -19.30
C SER A 122 -16.78 5.93 -19.71
N MET A 123 -17.00 5.03 -18.76
CA MET A 123 -17.68 3.75 -19.00
C MET A 123 -19.11 3.94 -19.48
N GLU A 124 -19.88 4.82 -18.85
CA GLU A 124 -21.27 5.16 -19.27
C GLU A 124 -21.32 5.75 -20.69
N LYS A 125 -20.32 6.53 -21.09
CA LYS A 125 -20.20 7.11 -22.45
C LYS A 125 -19.69 6.13 -23.49
N GLY A 126 -19.13 4.98 -23.07
CA GLY A 126 -18.48 4.04 -23.99
C GLY A 126 -17.13 4.52 -24.51
N ASP A 127 -16.42 5.40 -23.80
CA ASP A 127 -15.13 5.94 -24.23
C ASP A 127 -14.05 4.84 -24.39
N TYR A 128 -14.21 3.73 -23.70
CA TYR A 128 -13.36 2.53 -23.82
C TYR A 128 -14.14 1.25 -23.47
N ASN A 129 -13.62 0.09 -23.91
CA ASN A 129 -14.33 -1.16 -23.71
C ASN A 129 -14.34 -1.62 -22.23
N ALA A 130 -15.35 -2.42 -21.86
CA ALA A 130 -15.57 -2.88 -20.49
C ALA A 130 -14.37 -3.65 -19.92
N GLN A 131 -13.68 -4.45 -20.73
CA GLN A 131 -12.52 -5.23 -20.27
C GLN A 131 -11.33 -4.32 -19.90
N SER A 132 -11.05 -3.30 -20.73
CA SER A 132 -10.03 -2.27 -20.42
C SER A 132 -10.41 -1.50 -19.16
N GLY A 133 -11.69 -1.14 -19.02
CA GLY A 133 -12.20 -0.46 -17.83
C GLY A 133 -12.04 -1.28 -16.55
N LEU A 134 -12.34 -2.57 -16.60
CA LEU A 134 -12.16 -3.47 -15.46
C LEU A 134 -10.68 -3.58 -15.03
N ILE A 135 -9.78 -3.76 -16.00
CA ILE A 135 -8.34 -3.82 -15.72
C ILE A 135 -7.84 -2.51 -15.12
N TYR A 136 -8.26 -1.37 -15.68
CA TYR A 136 -7.91 -0.05 -15.18
C TYR A 136 -8.37 0.17 -13.74
N SER A 137 -9.64 -0.19 -13.44
CA SER A 137 -10.19 -0.04 -12.09
C SER A 137 -9.49 -0.95 -11.06
N ASN A 138 -9.11 -2.15 -11.46
CA ASN A 138 -8.35 -3.06 -10.59
C ASN A 138 -6.96 -2.49 -10.25
N ILE A 139 -6.29 -1.85 -11.23
CA ILE A 139 -4.96 -1.28 -10.99
C ILE A 139 -5.05 -0.08 -10.04
N PHE A 140 -5.89 0.92 -10.31
CA PHE A 140 -5.94 2.10 -9.45
C PHE A 140 -6.43 1.77 -8.02
N SER A 141 -7.34 0.81 -7.87
CA SER A 141 -7.78 0.34 -6.55
C SER A 141 -6.66 -0.42 -5.82
N SER A 142 -5.84 -1.18 -6.54
CA SER A 142 -4.70 -1.88 -5.94
C SER A 142 -3.60 -0.92 -5.51
N ILE A 143 -3.34 0.15 -6.28
CA ILE A 143 -2.35 1.18 -5.93
C ILE A 143 -2.75 1.90 -4.63
N GLU A 144 -4.03 2.25 -4.48
CA GLU A 144 -4.52 2.89 -3.26
C GLU A 144 -4.37 1.96 -2.04
N ARG A 145 -4.66 0.67 -2.17
CA ARG A 145 -4.46 -0.30 -1.08
C ARG A 145 -2.99 -0.41 -0.65
N VAL A 146 -2.04 -0.18 -1.54
CA VAL A 146 -0.63 -0.04 -1.13
C VAL A 146 -0.46 1.17 -0.22
N GLY A 147 -1.11 2.30 -0.53
CA GLY A 147 -1.13 3.49 0.33
C GLY A 147 -1.67 3.19 1.74
N ASP A 148 -2.75 2.42 1.85
CA ASP A 148 -3.32 2.01 3.14
C ASP A 148 -2.31 1.19 3.98
N HIS A 149 -1.57 0.26 3.36
CA HIS A 149 -0.55 -0.51 4.07
C HIS A 149 0.68 0.33 4.44
N ILE A 150 1.03 1.35 3.66
CA ILE A 150 2.10 2.29 3.97
C ILE A 150 1.79 3.09 5.24
N ILE A 151 0.54 3.57 5.40
CA ILE A 151 0.14 4.28 6.62
C ILE A 151 0.14 3.34 7.83
N ASN A 152 -0.39 2.12 7.70
CA ASN A 152 -0.36 1.12 8.76
C ASN A 152 1.06 0.87 9.27
N VAL A 153 2.05 0.75 8.38
CA VAL A 153 3.47 0.62 8.76
C VAL A 153 3.95 1.83 9.55
N SER A 154 3.61 3.05 9.12
CA SER A 154 4.00 4.28 9.80
C SER A 154 3.36 4.40 11.20
N GLU A 155 2.09 4.04 11.33
CA GLU A 155 1.37 3.99 12.60
C GLU A 155 1.98 2.96 13.56
N ALA A 156 2.22 1.74 13.06
CA ALA A 156 2.84 0.69 13.87
C ALA A 156 4.25 1.06 14.34
N ALA A 157 5.04 1.75 13.50
CA ALA A 157 6.37 2.24 13.85
C ALA A 157 6.32 3.35 14.91
N SER A 158 5.32 4.24 14.86
CA SER A 158 5.15 5.33 15.85
C SER A 158 4.70 4.83 17.23
N GLY A 159 4.19 3.60 17.32
CA GLY A 159 3.61 3.04 18.54
C GLY A 159 2.21 3.59 18.88
N GLN A 160 1.60 4.41 18.03
CA GLN A 160 0.26 4.97 18.26
C GLN A 160 -0.88 3.97 18.02
N TYR A 161 -0.60 2.85 17.37
CA TYR A 161 -1.55 1.75 17.15
C TYR A 161 -1.97 1.00 18.44
N LEU A 162 -1.42 1.38 19.58
CA LEU A 162 -1.46 0.59 20.82
C LEU A 162 -2.08 1.36 22.00
N ASN A 163 -2.77 2.46 21.72
CA ASN A 163 -3.56 3.19 22.71
C ASN A 163 -5.05 2.93 22.59
#